data_462ebb8b2d020b779d7d2d81c1ee549c
#
_entry.id   462ebb8b2d020b779d7d2d81c1ee549c
#
_cell.length_a   1.000
_cell.length_b   1.000
_cell.length_c   1.000
_cell.angle_alpha   90.00
_cell.angle_beta   90.00
_cell.angle_gamma   90.00
#
_symmetry.space_group_name_H-M   'P 1'
#
loop_
_entity.id
_entity.type
_entity.pdbx_description
1 polymer ?
#
loop_
_entity_poly.entity_id
_entity_poly.type
_entity_poly.pdbx_seq_one_letter_code
_entity_poly.pdbx_strand_id
1 'polypeptide(L)'
;MKLIYIYHSGFALEGESFTVIIDYYKDSASQPLTGVVHDELIKRPGKLYVLSSHSHADHFNPEVLEWKKMHPDIQYVFSKDILENGLARLNDACYLSKGEIWSDGVLEVEAFGSTDLGISFLLR
;
A
#
# COMPACT_ATOMS: atom_id res chain seq x y z
N MET A 1 11.10 -13.39 -5.12
CA MET A 1 10.06 -12.54 -4.49
C MET A 1 9.80 -13.04 -3.08
N LYS A 2 9.62 -12.14 -2.14
CA LYS A 2 9.45 -12.48 -0.73
C LYS A 2 8.18 -11.84 -0.18
N LEU A 3 7.32 -12.64 0.45
CA LEU A 3 6.12 -12.18 1.14
C LEU A 3 6.43 -11.98 2.62
N ILE A 4 6.09 -10.81 3.15
CA ILE A 4 6.34 -10.45 4.54
C ILE A 4 5.03 -10.06 5.21
N TYR A 5 4.72 -10.68 6.35
CA TYR A 5 3.61 -10.23 7.18
C TYR A 5 4.07 -9.07 8.05
N ILE A 6 3.29 -7.98 8.08
CA ILE A 6 3.63 -6.80 8.87
C ILE A 6 2.88 -6.79 10.20
N TYR A 7 1.59 -6.55 10.15
CA TYR A 7 0.73 -6.46 11.33
C TYR A 7 -0.73 -6.39 10.90
N HIS A 8 -1.61 -7.11 11.59
CA HIS A 8 -3.05 -7.14 11.31
C HIS A 8 -3.31 -7.57 9.87
N SER A 9 -3.87 -6.70 9.03
CA SER A 9 -4.13 -6.99 7.62
C SER A 9 -2.97 -6.63 6.69
N GLY A 10 -1.88 -6.10 7.24
CA GLY A 10 -0.78 -5.56 6.45
C GLY A 10 0.23 -6.61 6.01
N PHE A 11 0.58 -6.56 4.73
CA PHE A 11 1.58 -7.43 4.10
C PHE A 11 2.49 -6.61 3.21
N ALA A 12 3.66 -7.16 2.93
CA ALA A 12 4.57 -6.61 1.94
C ALA A 12 5.09 -7.68 1.01
N LEU A 13 5.42 -7.27 -0.21
CA LEU A 13 6.09 -8.10 -1.20
C LEU A 13 7.42 -7.41 -1.57
N GLU A 14 8.53 -8.13 -1.46
CA GLU A 14 9.82 -7.69 -1.95
C GLU A 14 10.11 -8.34 -3.29
N GLY A 15 10.20 -7.53 -4.35
CA GLY A 15 10.73 -7.95 -5.63
C GLY A 15 12.20 -7.54 -5.74
N GLU A 16 12.85 -7.84 -6.87
CA GLU A 16 14.24 -7.47 -7.09
C GLU A 16 14.45 -5.95 -7.14
N SER A 17 13.55 -5.25 -7.83
CA SER A 17 13.66 -3.81 -8.07
C SER A 17 12.49 -3.01 -7.53
N PHE A 18 11.63 -3.63 -6.73
CA PHE A 18 10.46 -2.96 -6.18
C PHE A 18 10.04 -3.55 -4.85
N THR A 19 9.21 -2.78 -4.13
CA THR A 19 8.56 -3.21 -2.88
C THR A 19 7.09 -2.83 -2.96
N VAL A 20 6.20 -3.70 -2.50
CA VAL A 20 4.76 -3.42 -2.40
C VAL A 20 4.35 -3.55 -0.93
N ILE A 21 3.71 -2.53 -0.39
CA ILE A 21 3.15 -2.56 0.97
C ILE A 21 1.64 -2.42 0.85
N ILE A 22 0.91 -3.36 1.45
CA ILE A 22 -0.53 -3.47 1.31
C ILE A 22 -1.18 -3.35 2.69
N ASP A 23 -2.21 -2.47 2.78
CA ASP A 23 -3.04 -2.31 3.98
C ASP A 23 -2.24 -2.05 5.25
N TYR A 24 -1.32 -1.09 5.19
CA TYR A 24 -0.53 -0.69 6.34
C TYR A 24 -1.42 -0.07 7.42
N TYR A 25 -1.37 -0.65 8.61
CA TYR A 25 -2.03 -0.13 9.81
C TYR A 25 -1.00 0.31 10.84
N LYS A 26 -0.16 -0.61 11.27
CA LYS A 26 0.98 -0.37 12.18
C LYS A 26 2.16 -1.18 11.71
N ASP A 27 3.36 -0.74 12.06
CA ASP A 27 4.56 -1.50 11.77
C ASP A 27 4.67 -2.72 12.67
N SER A 28 5.42 -3.70 12.23
CA SER A 28 5.70 -4.88 13.04
C SER A 28 6.55 -4.48 14.25
N ALA A 29 6.22 -5.03 15.41
CA ALA A 29 7.06 -4.84 16.59
C ALA A 29 8.31 -5.72 16.47
N SER A 30 9.49 -5.12 16.58
CA SER A 30 10.76 -5.84 16.45
C SER A 30 11.83 -5.15 17.30
N GLN A 31 12.29 -5.82 18.34
CA GLN A 31 13.35 -5.31 19.20
C GLN A 31 14.72 -5.62 18.61
N PRO A 32 15.69 -4.68 18.57
CA PRO A 32 15.63 -3.28 19.01
C PRO A 32 15.10 -2.31 17.94
N LEU A 33 14.57 -2.81 16.86
CA LEU A 33 14.11 -2.01 15.72
C LEU A 33 12.70 -1.48 15.94
N THR A 34 12.32 -0.41 15.20
CA THR A 34 10.97 0.15 15.26
C THR A 34 9.97 -0.62 14.42
N GLY A 35 10.43 -1.54 13.57
CA GLY A 35 9.60 -2.40 12.75
C GLY A 35 10.13 -2.53 11.34
N VAL A 36 9.70 -3.58 10.63
CA VAL A 36 10.23 -3.93 9.31
C VAL A 36 9.97 -2.86 8.25
N VAL A 37 8.82 -2.18 8.33
CA VAL A 37 8.47 -1.15 7.34
C VAL A 37 9.40 0.05 7.47
N HIS A 38 9.51 0.63 8.66
CA HIS A 38 10.33 1.82 8.89
C HIS A 38 11.82 1.52 8.82
N ASP A 39 12.24 0.36 9.31
CA ASP A 39 13.67 0.04 9.39
C ASP A 39 14.25 -0.50 8.09
N GLU A 40 13.44 -1.16 7.28
CA GLU A 40 13.92 -1.84 6.08
C GLU A 40 13.18 -1.49 4.81
N LEU A 41 11.86 -1.68 4.76
CA LEU A 41 11.10 -1.66 3.51
C LEU A 41 11.06 -0.28 2.84
N ILE A 42 10.85 0.78 3.60
CA ILE A 42 10.82 2.14 3.06
C ILE A 42 12.19 2.54 2.52
N LYS A 43 13.26 1.98 3.09
CA LYS A 43 14.64 2.32 2.72
C LYS A 43 15.18 1.50 1.56
N ARG A 44 14.45 0.49 1.10
CA ARG A 44 14.90 -0.33 -0.03
C ARG A 44 15.04 0.50 -1.30
N PRO A 45 16.09 0.28 -2.11
CA PRO A 45 16.19 0.92 -3.42
C PRO A 45 15.10 0.38 -4.35
N GLY A 46 14.81 1.13 -5.41
CA GLY A 46 13.79 0.77 -6.38
C GLY A 46 12.45 1.40 -6.05
N LYS A 47 11.44 1.04 -6.82
CA LYS A 47 10.13 1.64 -6.70
C LYS A 47 9.35 1.06 -5.50
N LEU A 48 8.66 1.93 -4.79
CA LEU A 48 7.79 1.55 -3.69
C LEU A 48 6.33 1.75 -4.10
N TYR A 49 5.54 0.70 -3.98
CA TYR A 49 4.09 0.75 -4.21
C TYR A 49 3.38 0.62 -2.88
N VAL A 50 2.45 1.51 -2.61
CA VAL A 50 1.65 1.47 -1.39
C VAL A 50 0.18 1.36 -1.77
N LEU A 51 -0.44 0.25 -1.37
CA LEU A 51 -1.82 -0.09 -1.69
C LEU A 51 -2.67 -0.13 -0.43
N SER A 52 -3.90 0.35 -0.53
CA SER A 52 -4.87 0.24 0.55
C SER A 52 -6.24 -0.13 -0.01
N SER A 53 -6.83 -1.18 0.55
CA SER A 53 -8.06 -1.77 0.03
C SER A 53 -9.33 -1.17 0.59
N HIS A 54 -9.24 -0.52 1.75
CA HIS A 54 -10.39 0.03 2.49
C HIS A 54 -10.03 1.34 3.17
N SER A 55 -11.04 2.15 3.48
CA SER A 55 -10.86 3.38 4.25
C SER A 55 -10.75 3.15 5.76
N HIS A 56 -11.05 1.96 6.26
CA HIS A 56 -10.98 1.63 7.67
C HIS A 56 -9.54 1.72 8.20
N ALA A 57 -9.40 2.10 9.47
CA ALA A 57 -8.09 2.37 10.08
C ALA A 57 -7.12 1.18 10.02
N ASP A 58 -7.62 -0.05 10.09
CA ASP A 58 -6.79 -1.26 10.04
C ASP A 58 -6.34 -1.63 8.61
N HIS A 59 -6.80 -0.88 7.60
CA HIS A 59 -6.41 -1.04 6.19
C HIS A 59 -5.74 0.20 5.63
N PHE A 60 -5.92 1.36 6.25
CA PHE A 60 -5.33 2.61 5.79
C PHE A 60 -4.89 3.48 6.95
N ASN A 61 -3.60 3.72 7.04
CA ASN A 61 -3.03 4.68 7.97
C ASN A 61 -2.53 5.88 7.18
N PRO A 62 -3.02 7.10 7.46
CA PRO A 62 -2.58 8.31 6.74
C PRO A 62 -1.08 8.57 6.78
N GLU A 63 -0.36 7.96 7.70
CA GLU A 63 1.10 8.04 7.75
C GLU A 63 1.75 7.69 6.41
N VAL A 64 1.14 6.76 5.63
CA VAL A 64 1.71 6.32 4.35
C VAL A 64 1.92 7.48 3.38
N LEU A 65 1.12 8.54 3.48
CA LEU A 65 1.25 9.71 2.63
C LEU A 65 2.50 10.53 2.95
N GLU A 66 3.07 10.38 4.15
CA GLU A 66 4.30 11.05 4.55
C GLU A 66 5.55 10.34 4.01
N TRP A 67 5.44 9.09 3.61
CA TRP A 67 6.58 8.32 3.13
C TRP A 67 7.16 8.87 1.82
N LYS A 68 6.38 9.62 1.08
CA LYS A 68 6.82 10.28 -0.15
C LYS A 68 8.02 11.20 0.09
N LYS A 69 8.13 11.75 1.29
CA LYS A 69 9.25 12.63 1.67
C LYS A 69 10.55 11.86 1.80
N MET A 70 10.48 10.57 2.16
CA MET A 70 11.63 9.70 2.37
C MET A 70 11.94 8.86 1.14
N HIS A 71 10.93 8.57 0.32
CA HIS A 71 11.06 7.70 -0.85
C HIS A 71 10.37 8.38 -2.05
N PRO A 72 11.13 9.18 -2.83
CA PRO A 72 10.52 9.96 -3.92
C PRO A 72 9.96 9.10 -5.06
N ASP A 73 10.44 7.87 -5.23
CA ASP A 73 9.90 6.96 -6.26
C ASP A 73 8.80 6.06 -5.66
N ILE A 74 7.77 6.70 -5.15
CA ILE A 74 6.64 6.03 -4.53
C ILE A 74 5.37 6.19 -5.37
N GLN A 75 4.57 5.13 -5.47
CA GLN A 75 3.28 5.13 -6.13
C GLN A 75 2.21 4.63 -5.18
N TYR A 76 1.17 5.42 -4.98
CA TYR A 76 0.02 5.03 -4.18
C TYR A 76 -1.11 4.55 -5.09
N VAL A 77 -1.72 3.42 -4.73
CA VAL A 77 -2.91 2.88 -5.41
C VAL A 77 -3.91 2.49 -4.33
N PHE A 78 -5.00 3.23 -4.26
CA PHE A 78 -5.97 3.10 -3.18
C PHE A 78 -7.36 2.76 -3.70
N SER A 79 -8.17 2.15 -2.85
CA SER A 79 -9.60 2.05 -3.06
C SER A 79 -10.20 3.45 -3.10
N LYS A 80 -11.19 3.64 -3.97
CA LYS A 80 -11.86 4.93 -4.15
C LYS A 80 -12.56 5.42 -2.88
N ASP A 81 -12.97 4.53 -1.99
CA ASP A 81 -13.60 4.93 -0.72
C ASP A 81 -12.67 5.74 0.18
N ILE A 82 -11.36 5.60 0.03
CA ILE A 82 -10.38 6.40 0.74
C ILE A 82 -10.48 7.87 0.32
N LEU A 83 -10.62 8.12 -0.99
CA LEU A 83 -10.87 9.46 -1.52
C LEU A 83 -12.24 9.99 -1.06
N GLU A 84 -13.27 9.16 -1.17
CA GLU A 84 -14.65 9.54 -0.83
C GLU A 84 -14.82 9.87 0.65
N ASN A 85 -14.04 9.25 1.52
CA ASN A 85 -14.04 9.53 2.95
C ASN A 85 -13.08 10.64 3.35
N GLY A 86 -12.44 11.31 2.39
CA GLY A 86 -11.59 12.46 2.65
C GLY A 86 -10.26 12.14 3.32
N LEU A 87 -9.81 10.89 3.29
CA LEU A 87 -8.57 10.47 3.92
C LEU A 87 -7.34 10.78 3.08
N ALA A 88 -7.52 10.95 1.78
CA ALA A 88 -6.47 11.34 0.85
C ALA A 88 -7.09 12.23 -0.23
N ARG A 89 -6.24 12.96 -0.96
CA ARG A 89 -6.67 13.90 -1.99
C ARG A 89 -6.59 13.26 -3.37
N LEU A 90 -7.31 13.86 -4.33
CA LEU A 90 -7.35 13.35 -5.71
C LEU A 90 -5.95 13.17 -6.30
N ASN A 91 -5.02 14.08 -6.02
CA ASN A 91 -3.67 14.05 -6.59
C ASN A 91 -2.69 13.16 -5.80
N ASP A 92 -3.09 12.62 -4.66
CA ASP A 92 -2.18 11.82 -3.82
C ASP A 92 -1.95 10.42 -4.37
N ALA A 93 -2.92 9.85 -5.07
CA ALA A 93 -2.87 8.45 -5.48
C ALA A 93 -3.68 8.20 -6.74
N CYS A 94 -3.52 6.99 -7.29
CA CYS A 94 -4.46 6.43 -8.25
C CYS A 94 -5.55 5.69 -7.47
N TYR A 95 -6.80 5.91 -7.82
CA TYR A 95 -7.94 5.33 -7.12
C TYR A 95 -8.64 4.31 -7.99
N LEU A 96 -8.96 3.17 -7.42
CA LEU A 96 -9.61 2.07 -8.13
C LEU A 96 -10.95 1.74 -7.49
N SER A 97 -11.94 1.50 -8.35
CA SER A 97 -13.21 0.87 -8.01
C SER A 97 -13.22 -0.55 -8.56
N LYS A 98 -14.19 -1.34 -8.11
CA LYS A 98 -14.39 -2.71 -8.58
C LYS A 98 -14.32 -2.78 -10.11
N GLY A 99 -13.51 -3.69 -10.62
CA GLY A 99 -13.35 -3.94 -12.05
C GLY A 99 -12.32 -3.09 -12.75
N GLU A 100 -11.74 -2.09 -12.07
CA GLU A 100 -10.73 -1.22 -12.67
C GLU A 100 -9.33 -1.82 -12.53
N ILE A 101 -8.46 -1.45 -13.46
CA ILE A 101 -7.08 -1.92 -13.52
C ILE A 101 -6.16 -0.72 -13.61
N TRP A 102 -5.09 -0.75 -12.83
CA TRP A 102 -3.98 0.20 -12.92
C TRP A 102 -2.70 -0.56 -13.25
N SER A 103 -1.84 0.02 -14.08
CA SER A 103 -0.55 -0.56 -14.41
C SER A 103 0.46 0.52 -14.75
N ASP A 104 1.72 0.30 -14.43
CA ASP A 104 2.82 1.15 -14.86
C ASP A 104 3.84 0.40 -15.71
N GLY A 105 3.51 -0.81 -16.16
CA GLY A 105 4.39 -1.67 -16.94
C GLY A 105 5.27 -2.59 -16.10
N VAL A 106 5.40 -2.33 -14.81
CA VAL A 106 6.15 -3.19 -13.86
C VAL A 106 5.17 -3.98 -13.00
N LEU A 107 4.17 -3.31 -12.47
CA LEU A 107 3.14 -3.89 -11.62
C LEU A 107 1.77 -3.58 -12.21
N GLU A 108 0.91 -4.59 -12.29
CA GLU A 108 -0.50 -4.42 -12.63
C GLU A 108 -1.34 -4.72 -11.40
N VAL A 109 -2.30 -3.85 -11.12
CA VAL A 109 -3.23 -3.98 -9.99
C VAL A 109 -4.65 -3.99 -10.52
N GLU A 110 -5.35 -5.09 -10.31
CA GLU A 110 -6.76 -5.21 -10.68
C GLU A 110 -7.62 -5.23 -9.41
N ALA A 111 -8.67 -4.42 -9.40
CA ALA A 111 -9.57 -4.29 -8.25
C ALA A 111 -10.79 -5.18 -8.40
N PHE A 112 -11.07 -5.97 -7.37
CA PHE A 112 -12.26 -6.80 -7.28
C PHE A 112 -13.15 -6.34 -6.15
N GLY A 113 -14.44 -6.69 -6.18
CA GLY A 113 -15.34 -6.40 -5.09
C GLY A 113 -14.95 -7.17 -3.83
N SER A 114 -15.24 -6.56 -2.68
CA SER A 114 -15.03 -7.14 -1.37
C SER A 114 -16.37 -7.31 -0.67
N THR A 115 -16.43 -8.16 0.36
CA THR A 115 -17.62 -8.31 1.20
C THR A 115 -17.84 -7.09 2.10
N ASP A 116 -16.81 -6.27 2.24
CA ASP A 116 -16.83 -5.04 3.01
C ASP A 116 -16.77 -3.84 2.06
N LEU A 117 -16.73 -2.62 2.61
CA LEU A 117 -16.46 -1.43 1.80
C LEU A 117 -15.05 -1.53 1.21
N GLY A 118 -14.89 -1.01 0.00
CA GLY A 118 -13.60 -1.04 -0.67
C GLY A 118 -13.47 -2.20 -1.63
N ILE A 119 -12.23 -2.65 -1.81
CA ILE A 119 -11.87 -3.60 -2.86
C ILE A 119 -10.87 -4.63 -2.35
N SER A 120 -10.67 -5.67 -3.13
CA SER A 120 -9.52 -6.56 -2.99
C SER A 120 -8.65 -6.43 -4.25
N PHE A 121 -7.39 -6.79 -4.15
CA PHE A 121 -6.41 -6.62 -5.22
C PHE A 121 -5.94 -7.95 -5.80
N LEU A 122 -5.77 -7.98 -7.11
CA LEU A 122 -4.97 -8.98 -7.79
C LEU A 122 -3.75 -8.27 -8.39
N LEU A 123 -2.56 -8.73 -8.03
CA LEU A 123 -1.29 -8.16 -8.47
C LEU A 123 -0.67 -9.07 -9.54
N ARG A 124 -0.16 -8.47 -10.61
CA ARG A 124 0.53 -9.18 -11.68
C ARG A 124 1.88 -8.57 -11.99
#